data_32e49fd78a643883c36c9a7eab2d573c
#
_entry.id   32e49fd78a643883c36c9a7eab2d573c
#
_cell.length_a   1.000
_cell.length_b   1.000
_cell.length_c   1.000
_cell.angle_alpha   90.00
_cell.angle_beta   90.00
_cell.angle_gamma   90.00
#
_symmetry.space_group_name_H-M   'P 1'
#
loop_
_entity.id
_entity.type
_entity.pdbx_description
1 polymer ?
#
loop_
_entity_poly.entity_id
_entity_poly.type
_entity_poly.pdbx_seq_one_letter_code
_entity_poly.pdbx_strand_id
1 'polypeptide(L)'
;LPVIILTARDSVESKVQGLDYGADDYLVKPFAMEELVARIQVLARRRQRSQVICIGDLSLNLDEKKVQRNQVNIHLSPDEWRLILMLARNSPAVVSRVALEDDIWPEGPPSKDAFKMLVYRLRKALDIDGLPPLLQTIRGIGLALRET
;
A
#
# COMPACT_ATOMS: atom_id res chain seq x y z
N LEU A 1 -1.91 -14.54 0.09
CA LEU A 1 -0.83 -15.37 -0.47
C LEU A 1 -1.34 -16.12 -1.71
N PRO A 2 -0.70 -15.94 -2.88
CA PRO A 2 -1.11 -16.67 -4.08
C PRO A 2 -0.94 -18.18 -3.90
N VAL A 3 -1.90 -18.95 -4.42
CA VAL A 3 -1.91 -20.41 -4.33
C VAL A 3 -2.08 -21.01 -5.72
N ILE A 4 -1.17 -21.94 -6.08
CA ILE A 4 -1.26 -22.74 -7.29
C ILE A 4 -1.45 -24.20 -6.89
N ILE A 5 -2.49 -24.83 -7.42
CA ILE A 5 -2.73 -26.26 -7.17
C ILE A 5 -2.03 -27.08 -8.22
N LEU A 6 -1.20 -28.03 -7.78
CA LEU A 6 -0.55 -29.02 -8.64
C LEU A 6 -1.31 -30.34 -8.53
N THR A 7 -1.69 -30.93 -9.65
CA THR A 7 -2.49 -32.17 -9.66
C THR A 7 -2.02 -33.13 -10.74
N ALA A 8 -2.19 -34.43 -10.47
CA ALA A 8 -1.89 -35.49 -11.44
C ALA A 8 -3.07 -35.82 -12.37
N ARG A 9 -4.22 -35.18 -12.17
CA ARG A 9 -5.42 -35.46 -12.98
C ARG A 9 -5.81 -34.28 -13.85
N ASP A 10 -6.00 -34.57 -15.11
CA ASP A 10 -6.45 -33.61 -16.11
C ASP A 10 -7.97 -33.75 -16.33
N SER A 11 -8.76 -33.52 -15.28
CA SER A 11 -10.21 -33.52 -15.37
C SER A 11 -10.78 -32.15 -15.07
N VAL A 12 -11.83 -31.80 -15.79
CA VAL A 12 -12.57 -30.55 -15.58
C VAL A 12 -13.09 -30.45 -14.14
N GLU A 13 -13.58 -31.57 -13.61
CA GLU A 13 -14.08 -31.63 -12.23
C GLU A 13 -13.00 -31.27 -11.20
N SER A 14 -11.81 -31.84 -11.36
CA SER A 14 -10.68 -31.52 -10.47
C SER A 14 -10.29 -30.06 -10.56
N LYS A 15 -10.32 -29.47 -11.75
CA LYS A 15 -10.03 -28.04 -11.94
C LYS A 15 -11.07 -27.15 -11.27
N VAL A 16 -12.33 -27.47 -11.42
CA VAL A 16 -13.43 -26.73 -10.80
C VAL A 16 -13.33 -26.81 -9.28
N GLN A 17 -13.09 -28.01 -8.72
CA GLN A 17 -12.92 -28.18 -7.27
C GLN A 17 -11.74 -27.41 -6.73
N GLY A 18 -10.60 -27.41 -7.45
CA GLY A 18 -9.42 -26.66 -7.06
C GLY A 18 -9.66 -25.15 -7.00
N LEU A 19 -10.38 -24.61 -7.97
CA LEU A 19 -10.72 -23.19 -8.00
C LEU A 19 -11.76 -22.82 -6.95
N ASP A 20 -12.72 -23.71 -6.67
CA ASP A 20 -13.74 -23.51 -5.65
C ASP A 20 -13.14 -23.41 -4.23
N TYR A 21 -11.98 -24.03 -4.00
CA TYR A 21 -11.27 -23.93 -2.73
C TYR A 21 -10.40 -22.69 -2.61
N GLY A 22 -10.49 -21.74 -3.56
CA GLY A 22 -9.82 -20.46 -3.47
C GLY A 22 -8.40 -20.43 -4.03
N ALA A 23 -8.04 -21.39 -4.88
CA ALA A 23 -6.75 -21.36 -5.57
C ALA A 23 -6.73 -20.27 -6.66
N ASP A 24 -5.59 -19.63 -6.83
CA ASP A 24 -5.40 -18.59 -7.84
C ASP A 24 -5.07 -19.14 -9.22
N ASP A 25 -4.56 -20.35 -9.28
CA ASP A 25 -4.22 -21.02 -10.54
C ASP A 25 -4.19 -22.53 -10.34
N TYR A 26 -4.10 -23.25 -11.45
CA TYR A 26 -4.18 -24.69 -11.47
C TYR A 26 -3.22 -25.26 -12.53
N LEU A 27 -2.41 -26.24 -12.15
CA LEU A 27 -1.44 -26.86 -13.05
C LEU A 27 -1.50 -28.38 -12.97
N VAL A 28 -1.65 -29.02 -14.13
CA VAL A 28 -1.78 -30.47 -14.23
C VAL A 28 -0.41 -31.12 -14.43
N LYS A 29 -0.15 -32.19 -13.69
CA LYS A 29 1.05 -33.01 -13.87
C LYS A 29 0.85 -34.02 -15.02
N PRO A 30 1.85 -34.34 -15.83
CA PRO A 30 3.20 -33.74 -15.81
C PRO A 30 3.21 -32.32 -16.40
N PHE A 31 4.02 -31.45 -15.84
CA PHE A 31 4.16 -30.06 -16.30
C PHE A 31 5.63 -29.72 -16.53
N ALA A 32 5.90 -28.77 -17.42
CA ALA A 32 7.22 -28.21 -17.59
C ALA A 32 7.50 -27.23 -16.44
N MET A 33 8.72 -27.27 -15.91
CA MET A 33 9.14 -26.32 -14.87
C MET A 33 9.00 -24.88 -15.34
N GLU A 34 9.25 -24.63 -16.61
CA GLU A 34 9.08 -23.31 -17.25
C GLU A 34 7.64 -22.78 -17.13
N GLU A 35 6.67 -23.66 -17.28
CA GLU A 35 5.25 -23.28 -17.16
C GLU A 35 4.93 -22.88 -15.72
N LEU A 36 5.41 -23.63 -14.72
CA LEU A 36 5.22 -23.30 -13.31
C LEU A 36 5.85 -21.94 -12.97
N VAL A 37 7.08 -21.71 -13.42
CA VAL A 37 7.78 -20.43 -13.18
C VAL A 37 7.00 -19.27 -13.82
N ALA A 38 6.51 -19.44 -15.04
CA ALA A 38 5.72 -18.41 -15.73
C ALA A 38 4.44 -18.06 -14.95
N ARG A 39 3.74 -19.06 -14.42
CA ARG A 39 2.51 -18.85 -13.64
C ARG A 39 2.81 -18.15 -12.30
N ILE A 40 3.91 -18.51 -11.65
CA ILE A 40 4.36 -17.84 -10.42
C ILE A 40 4.66 -16.36 -10.69
N GLN A 41 5.34 -16.06 -11.80
CA GLN A 41 5.66 -14.68 -12.17
C GLN A 41 4.40 -13.84 -12.43
N VAL A 42 3.40 -14.41 -13.10
CA VAL A 42 2.12 -13.71 -13.33
C VAL A 42 1.42 -13.38 -12.01
N LEU A 43 1.37 -14.34 -11.06
CA LEU A 43 0.76 -14.11 -9.75
C LEU A 43 1.53 -13.06 -8.94
N ALA A 44 2.85 -13.09 -9.00
CA ALA A 44 3.69 -12.08 -8.33
C ALA A 44 3.43 -10.67 -8.88
N ARG A 45 3.26 -10.53 -10.21
CA ARG A 45 2.93 -9.25 -10.83
C ARG A 45 1.55 -8.74 -10.40
N ARG A 46 0.56 -9.62 -10.30
CA ARG A 46 -0.79 -9.27 -9.81
C ARG A 46 -0.71 -8.73 -8.39
N ARG A 47 0.09 -9.37 -7.55
CA ARG A 47 0.30 -8.92 -6.18
C ARG A 47 0.93 -7.53 -6.14
N GLN A 48 1.93 -7.27 -6.98
CA GLN A 48 2.56 -5.95 -7.09
C GLN A 48 1.56 -4.87 -7.51
N ARG A 49 0.69 -5.18 -8.48
CA ARG A 49 -0.35 -4.24 -8.93
C ARG A 49 -1.37 -3.91 -7.85
N SER A 50 -1.60 -4.83 -6.89
CA SER A 50 -2.55 -4.61 -5.80
C SER A 50 -1.98 -3.78 -4.66
N GLN A 51 -0.68 -3.44 -4.69
CA GLN A 51 -0.01 -2.66 -3.64
C GLN A 51 0.03 -1.17 -3.98
N VAL A 52 -1.07 -0.65 -4.46
CA VAL A 52 -1.27 0.78 -4.67
C VAL A 52 -2.45 1.23 -3.83
N ILE A 53 -2.23 2.27 -3.02
CA ILE A 53 -3.30 2.87 -2.22
C ILE A 53 -3.71 4.18 -2.89
N CYS A 54 -4.99 4.34 -3.16
CA CYS A 54 -5.55 5.56 -3.76
C CYS A 54 -6.49 6.25 -2.79
N ILE A 55 -6.28 7.56 -2.60
CA ILE A 55 -7.14 8.42 -1.77
C ILE A 55 -7.41 9.67 -2.61
N GLY A 56 -8.62 9.76 -3.20
CA GLY A 56 -8.92 10.82 -4.13
C GLY A 56 -7.97 10.79 -5.32
N ASP A 57 -7.29 11.90 -5.55
CA ASP A 57 -6.29 12.05 -6.62
C ASP A 57 -4.87 11.66 -6.19
N LEU A 58 -4.71 11.20 -4.95
CA LEU A 58 -3.43 10.75 -4.40
C LEU A 58 -3.26 9.25 -4.62
N SER A 59 -2.10 8.83 -5.08
CA SER A 59 -1.76 7.42 -5.19
C SER A 59 -0.39 7.13 -4.58
N LEU A 60 -0.31 6.06 -3.81
CA LEU A 60 0.94 5.56 -3.22
C LEU A 60 1.24 4.19 -3.81
N ASN A 61 2.40 4.06 -4.46
CA ASN A 61 2.91 2.77 -4.89
C ASN A 61 3.87 2.24 -3.82
N LEU A 62 3.46 1.20 -3.10
CA LEU A 62 4.20 0.69 -1.95
C LEU A 62 5.49 -0.02 -2.37
N ASP A 63 5.49 -0.69 -3.51
CA ASP A 63 6.67 -1.41 -3.99
C ASP A 63 7.78 -0.46 -4.43
N GLU A 64 7.43 0.59 -5.16
CA GLU A 64 8.37 1.56 -5.67
C GLU A 64 8.61 2.72 -4.70
N LYS A 65 7.83 2.80 -3.62
CA LYS A 65 7.83 3.91 -2.65
C LYS A 65 7.66 5.25 -3.35
N LYS A 66 6.72 5.29 -4.29
CA LYS A 66 6.40 6.50 -5.07
C LYS A 66 5.05 7.05 -4.69
N VAL A 67 4.97 8.37 -4.64
CA VAL A 67 3.74 9.10 -4.34
C VAL A 67 3.46 10.03 -5.51
N GLN A 68 2.21 10.01 -5.96
CA GLN A 68 1.72 10.91 -7.00
C GLN A 68 0.41 11.55 -6.56
N ARG A 69 0.22 12.80 -6.91
CA ARG A 69 -1.06 13.48 -6.72
C ARG A 69 -1.44 14.16 -8.02
N ASN A 70 -2.60 13.80 -8.57
CA ASN A 70 -3.07 14.29 -9.87
C ASN A 70 -2.00 14.12 -10.96
N GLN A 71 -1.36 12.93 -10.98
CA GLN A 71 -0.28 12.55 -11.91
C GLN A 71 1.04 13.32 -11.74
N VAL A 72 1.14 14.15 -10.71
CA VAL A 72 2.38 14.86 -10.38
C VAL A 72 3.17 14.04 -9.35
N ASN A 73 4.43 13.75 -9.65
CA ASN A 73 5.30 13.04 -8.72
C ASN A 73 5.65 13.90 -7.51
N ILE A 74 5.53 13.31 -6.32
CA ILE A 74 5.84 13.98 -5.06
C ILE A 74 7.05 13.27 -4.45
N HIS A 75 8.09 14.04 -4.15
CA HIS A 75 9.29 13.52 -3.50
C HIS A 75 9.19 13.66 -1.99
N LEU A 76 9.30 12.53 -1.28
CA LEU A 76 9.22 12.50 0.17
C LEU A 76 10.50 11.93 0.77
N SER A 77 10.87 12.46 1.95
CA SER A 77 11.92 11.86 2.77
C SER A 77 11.45 10.52 3.35
N PRO A 78 12.37 9.67 3.88
CA PRO A 78 11.97 8.42 4.50
C PRO A 78 10.94 8.58 5.62
N ASP A 79 11.09 9.60 6.47
CA ASP A 79 10.15 9.85 7.57
C ASP A 79 8.80 10.35 7.06
N GLU A 80 8.78 11.21 6.05
CA GLU A 80 7.55 11.67 5.39
C GLU A 80 6.82 10.49 4.74
N TRP A 81 7.55 9.59 4.10
CA TRP A 81 6.98 8.38 3.51
C TRP A 81 6.32 7.50 4.58
N ARG A 82 6.98 7.28 5.72
CA ARG A 82 6.43 6.49 6.83
C ARG A 82 5.14 7.11 7.36
N LEU A 83 5.13 8.42 7.49
CA LEU A 83 3.95 9.14 7.98
C LEU A 83 2.77 8.98 7.02
N ILE A 84 2.96 9.25 5.74
CA ILE A 84 1.88 9.15 4.75
C ILE A 84 1.40 7.70 4.59
N LEU A 85 2.31 6.74 4.63
CA LEU A 85 1.97 5.32 4.50
C LEU A 85 1.06 4.86 5.63
N MET A 86 1.39 5.21 6.86
CA MET A 86 0.56 4.84 8.01
C MET A 86 -0.81 5.48 7.95
N LEU A 87 -0.88 6.74 7.56
CA LEU A 87 -2.15 7.44 7.38
C LEU A 87 -2.97 6.84 6.24
N ALA A 88 -2.34 6.49 5.14
CA ALA A 88 -3.01 5.90 3.98
C ALA A 88 -3.58 4.51 4.29
N ARG A 89 -2.83 3.68 5.02
CA ARG A 89 -3.30 2.35 5.42
C ARG A 89 -4.51 2.40 6.35
N ASN A 90 -4.65 3.46 7.12
CA ASN A 90 -5.76 3.65 8.06
C ASN A 90 -6.86 4.56 7.51
N SER A 91 -6.65 5.15 6.32
CA SER A 91 -7.61 6.09 5.73
C SER A 91 -9.01 5.47 5.59
N PRO A 92 -10.07 6.19 5.86
CA PRO A 92 -10.16 7.61 6.27
C PRO A 92 -10.06 7.84 7.78
N ALA A 93 -9.67 6.85 8.55
CA ALA A 93 -9.64 6.92 10.01
C ALA A 93 -8.55 7.88 10.51
N VAL A 94 -8.80 8.45 11.69
CA VAL A 94 -7.84 9.29 12.38
C VAL A 94 -6.83 8.42 13.11
N VAL A 95 -5.55 8.73 12.96
CA VAL A 95 -4.46 8.06 13.66
C VAL A 95 -3.90 9.01 14.71
N SER A 96 -3.72 8.54 15.94
CA SER A 96 -3.22 9.37 17.03
C SER A 96 -1.77 9.78 16.80
N ARG A 97 -1.40 10.95 17.34
CA ARG A 97 -0.02 11.43 17.29
C ARG A 97 0.96 10.43 17.90
N VAL A 98 0.59 9.83 19.05
CA VAL A 98 1.45 8.86 19.73
C VAL A 98 1.72 7.65 18.84
N ALA A 99 0.68 7.10 18.21
CA ALA A 99 0.84 5.96 17.30
C ALA A 99 1.74 6.30 16.11
N LEU A 100 1.60 7.50 15.55
CA LEU A 100 2.44 7.95 14.44
C LEU A 100 3.89 8.14 14.86
N GLU A 101 4.14 8.78 15.98
CA GLU A 101 5.49 8.97 16.50
C GLU A 101 6.18 7.65 16.84
N ASP A 102 5.45 6.70 17.43
CA ASP A 102 6.00 5.38 17.77
C ASP A 102 6.39 4.59 16.52
N ASP A 103 5.64 4.71 15.43
CA ASP A 103 5.95 4.04 14.18
C ASP A 103 7.16 4.67 13.49
N ILE A 104 7.23 5.99 13.45
CA ILE A 104 8.30 6.71 12.75
C ILE A 104 9.61 6.69 13.54
N TRP A 105 9.51 6.92 14.84
CA TRP A 105 10.66 6.98 15.75
C TRP A 105 10.47 6.06 16.95
N PRO A 106 10.71 4.74 16.79
CA PRO A 106 10.51 3.78 17.89
C PRO A 106 11.33 4.09 19.15
N GLU A 107 12.47 4.77 18.99
CA GLU A 107 13.34 5.16 20.09
C GLU A 107 13.08 6.60 20.57
N GLY A 108 12.02 7.23 20.08
CA GLY A 108 11.65 8.58 20.41
C GLY A 108 12.03 9.59 19.32
N PRO A 109 11.33 10.74 19.26
CA PRO A 109 11.60 11.75 18.26
C PRO A 109 12.95 12.43 18.49
N PRO A 110 13.64 12.87 17.40
CA PRO A 110 14.96 13.50 17.51
C PRO A 110 14.92 14.87 18.20
N SER A 111 13.76 15.52 18.23
CA SER A 111 13.58 16.79 18.93
C SER A 111 12.12 16.98 19.34
N LYS A 112 11.88 17.97 20.19
CA LYS A 112 10.53 18.28 20.69
C LYS A 112 9.57 18.68 19.57
N ASP A 113 10.07 19.34 18.53
CA ASP A 113 9.27 19.84 17.40
C ASP A 113 9.37 18.96 16.16
N ALA A 114 10.03 17.80 16.24
CA ALA A 114 10.26 16.94 15.09
C ALA A 114 8.98 16.51 14.39
N PHE A 115 7.96 16.10 15.16
CA PHE A 115 6.69 15.68 14.60
C PHE A 115 5.96 16.85 13.91
N LYS A 116 5.91 17.99 14.56
CA LYS A 116 5.29 19.20 14.00
C LYS A 116 5.93 19.60 12.66
N MET A 117 7.27 19.56 12.60
CA MET A 117 8.01 19.87 11.40
C MET A 117 7.77 18.84 10.30
N LEU A 118 7.70 17.56 10.67
CA LEU A 118 7.42 16.49 9.73
C LEU A 118 6.05 16.65 9.08
N VAL A 119 5.02 16.91 9.89
CA VAL A 119 3.65 17.17 9.41
C VAL A 119 3.62 18.37 8.46
N TYR A 120 4.31 19.45 8.84
CA TYR A 120 4.40 20.65 8.02
C TYR A 120 5.01 20.35 6.64
N ARG A 121 6.12 19.60 6.60
CA ARG A 121 6.78 19.22 5.36
C ARG A 121 5.90 18.34 4.49
N LEU A 122 5.25 17.37 5.08
CA LEU A 122 4.34 16.49 4.35
C LEU A 122 3.17 17.29 3.78
N ARG A 123 2.58 18.15 4.57
CA ARG A 123 1.47 19.01 4.12
C ARG A 123 1.88 19.86 2.92
N LYS A 124 3.06 20.48 2.99
CA LYS A 124 3.60 21.25 1.86
C LYS A 124 3.84 20.40 0.61
N ALA A 125 4.39 19.20 0.80
CA ALA A 125 4.66 18.29 -0.32
C ALA A 125 3.39 17.86 -1.03
N LEU A 126 2.30 17.68 -0.30
CA LEU A 126 1.01 17.27 -0.84
C LEU A 126 0.19 18.43 -1.40
N ASP A 127 0.55 19.66 -1.07
CA ASP A 127 -0.20 20.84 -1.48
C ASP A 127 0.04 21.15 -2.96
N ILE A 128 -1.02 21.08 -3.75
CA ILE A 128 -1.02 21.40 -5.17
C ILE A 128 -2.11 22.44 -5.42
N ASP A 129 -1.75 23.51 -6.09
CA ASP A 129 -2.67 24.61 -6.39
C ASP A 129 -3.93 24.10 -7.10
N GLY A 130 -5.08 24.51 -6.60
CA GLY A 130 -6.39 24.15 -7.16
C GLY A 130 -6.94 22.82 -6.65
N LEU A 131 -6.19 22.07 -5.84
CA LEU A 131 -6.67 20.80 -5.27
C LEU A 131 -6.98 20.95 -3.78
N PRO A 132 -8.04 20.29 -3.28
CA PRO A 132 -8.37 20.35 -1.86
C PRO A 132 -7.33 19.63 -1.00
N PRO A 133 -7.13 20.07 0.26
CA PRO A 133 -6.19 19.39 1.15
C PRO A 133 -6.70 18.00 1.54
N LEU A 134 -5.80 17.02 1.54
CA LEU A 134 -6.10 15.65 1.93
C LEU A 134 -5.62 15.32 3.34
N LEU A 135 -4.55 15.97 3.79
CA LEU A 135 -4.02 15.77 5.14
C LEU A 135 -4.77 16.68 6.11
N GLN A 136 -5.53 16.07 7.00
CA GLN A 136 -6.36 16.76 7.96
C GLN A 136 -5.83 16.60 9.37
N THR A 137 -5.75 17.69 10.11
CA THR A 137 -5.41 17.68 11.53
C THR A 137 -6.70 17.68 12.33
N ILE A 138 -6.88 16.66 13.17
CA ILE A 138 -8.00 16.58 14.10
C ILE A 138 -7.48 17.01 15.45
N ARG A 139 -7.80 18.23 15.84
CA ARG A 139 -7.24 18.87 17.03
C ARG A 139 -7.47 18.03 18.28
N GLY A 140 -6.39 17.76 19.02
CA GLY A 140 -6.42 16.98 20.25
C GLY A 140 -6.51 15.47 20.05
N ILE A 141 -6.59 14.98 18.80
CA ILE A 141 -6.72 13.55 18.49
C ILE A 141 -5.55 13.06 17.63
N GLY A 142 -5.37 13.61 16.45
CA GLY A 142 -4.32 13.15 15.55
C GLY A 142 -4.49 13.65 14.14
N LEU A 143 -4.10 12.82 13.17
CA LEU A 143 -4.15 13.14 11.75
C LEU A 143 -4.98 12.12 10.98
N ALA A 144 -5.55 12.56 9.87
CA ALA A 144 -6.22 11.68 8.92
C ALA A 144 -5.83 12.07 7.49
N LEU A 145 -5.77 11.09 6.62
CA LEU A 145 -5.56 11.30 5.19
C LEU A 145 -6.86 10.89 4.49
N ARG A 146 -7.60 11.86 3.98
CA ARG A 146 -8.91 11.61 3.40
C ARG A 146 -9.38 12.82 2.59
N GLU A 147 -10.32 12.56 1.69
CA GLU A 147 -11.01 13.66 0.99
C GLU A 147 -11.88 14.47 1.97
N THR A 148 -11.95 15.76 1.74
CA THR A 148 -12.81 16.65 2.50
C THR A 148 -14.28 16.57 2.04
#